data_cd75c0528243e90c1acfb2e2d5239a28
#
_entry.id   cd75c0528243e90c1acfb2e2d5239a28
#
_cell.length_a   1.000
_cell.length_b   1.000
_cell.length_c   1.000
_cell.angle_alpha   90.00
_cell.angle_beta   90.00
_cell.angle_gamma   90.00
#
_symmetry.space_group_name_H-M   'P 1'
#
loop_
_entity.id
_entity.type
_entity.pdbx_description
1 polymer ?
#
loop_
_entity_poly.entity_id
_entity_poly.type
_entity_poly.pdbx_seq_one_letter_code
_entity_poly.pdbx_strand_id
1 'polypeptide(L)'
;EATKLKVKGMKGHVIVMGYKFLGKYVVESLKALGLDYVVLVRDASQLDALRLDGIPAMSSPVTHTYEALRQAGIEKASAVITTFDDDGDNLLTILNAKRLNPSVRVISVVNDRELVDGARTAGADVTLIPNELIGNVLALSTISDEVEGVFLSAELKSRHVAAFLVEKEGIKYSDVKGICPVLFVKREDQIIYDLEDGMELKRGDKIYVMTDHESLIAFREKIGGLNASK
;
A
#
# COMPACT_ATOMS: atom_id res chain seq x y z
N GLU A 1 -6.86 -13.57 28.68
CA GLU A 1 -6.62 -15.05 28.60
C GLU A 1 -7.28 -15.67 27.38
N ALA A 2 -8.54 -15.34 27.05
CA ALA A 2 -9.25 -15.93 25.89
C ALA A 2 -8.49 -15.74 24.56
N THR A 3 -7.93 -14.54 24.31
CA THR A 3 -7.15 -14.28 23.09
C THR A 3 -5.86 -15.10 23.04
N LYS A 4 -5.18 -15.28 24.17
CA LYS A 4 -3.97 -16.11 24.25
C LYS A 4 -4.26 -17.58 23.95
N LEU A 5 -5.40 -18.09 24.39
CA LEU A 5 -5.84 -19.46 24.09
C LEU A 5 -6.18 -19.62 22.59
N LYS A 6 -6.87 -18.66 22.02
CA LYS A 6 -7.19 -18.64 20.57
C LYS A 6 -5.92 -18.63 19.73
N VAL A 7 -4.95 -17.77 20.06
CA VAL A 7 -3.69 -17.63 19.34
C VAL A 7 -2.82 -18.90 19.38
N LYS A 8 -2.83 -19.65 20.50
CA LYS A 8 -2.09 -20.91 20.61
C LYS A 8 -2.47 -21.94 19.55
N GLY A 9 -3.72 -21.90 19.08
CA GLY A 9 -4.22 -22.79 18.02
C GLY A 9 -3.98 -22.27 16.59
N MET A 10 -3.61 -20.99 16.42
CA MET A 10 -3.43 -20.38 15.10
C MET A 10 -2.16 -20.87 14.42
N LYS A 11 -2.23 -21.01 13.09
CA LYS A 11 -1.10 -21.28 12.20
C LYS A 11 -1.27 -20.47 10.94
N GLY A 12 -0.18 -19.93 10.41
CA GLY A 12 -0.23 -19.12 9.18
C GLY A 12 -0.94 -17.77 9.34
N HIS A 13 -1.23 -17.36 10.56
CA HIS A 13 -1.90 -16.09 10.84
C HIS A 13 -0.96 -14.89 10.68
N VAL A 14 -1.53 -13.70 10.61
CA VAL A 14 -0.83 -12.44 10.51
C VAL A 14 -0.80 -11.75 11.89
N ILE A 15 0.35 -11.29 12.32
CA ILE A 15 0.50 -10.45 13.51
C ILE A 15 0.52 -8.98 13.08
N VAL A 16 -0.44 -8.19 13.56
CA VAL A 16 -0.54 -6.75 13.26
C VAL A 16 -0.08 -5.97 14.48
N MET A 17 1.00 -5.21 14.31
CA MET A 17 1.58 -4.36 15.35
C MET A 17 1.10 -2.91 15.16
N GLY A 18 0.25 -2.46 16.09
CA GLY A 18 -0.42 -1.16 16.03
C GLY A 18 -1.86 -1.24 15.50
N TYR A 19 -2.75 -0.46 16.13
CA TYR A 19 -4.17 -0.37 15.75
C TYR A 19 -4.67 1.06 15.82
N LYS A 20 -3.89 1.99 15.29
CA LYS A 20 -4.35 3.35 15.01
C LYS A 20 -4.83 3.42 13.55
N PHE A 21 -4.77 4.57 12.94
CA PHE A 21 -5.28 4.83 11.60
C PHE A 21 -5.01 3.70 10.59
N LEU A 22 -3.74 3.46 10.26
CA LEU A 22 -3.38 2.48 9.23
C LEU A 22 -3.64 1.03 9.68
N GLY A 23 -3.32 0.72 10.93
CA GLY A 23 -3.53 -0.64 11.48
C GLY A 23 -4.99 -1.08 11.44
N LYS A 24 -5.94 -0.14 11.61
CA LYS A 24 -7.37 -0.42 11.47
C LYS A 24 -7.72 -0.89 10.05
N TYR A 25 -7.27 -0.15 9.03
CA TYR A 25 -7.52 -0.53 7.63
C TYR A 25 -6.84 -1.85 7.24
N VAL A 26 -5.65 -2.12 7.79
CA VAL A 26 -4.98 -3.42 7.61
C VAL A 26 -5.86 -4.54 8.15
N VAL A 27 -6.40 -4.41 9.35
CA VAL A 27 -7.28 -5.41 9.97
C VAL A 27 -8.58 -5.60 9.18
N GLU A 28 -9.21 -4.53 8.71
CA GLU A 28 -10.40 -4.58 7.86
C GLU A 28 -10.12 -5.35 6.57
N SER A 29 -8.96 -5.10 5.94
CA SER A 29 -8.54 -5.82 4.73
C SER A 29 -8.24 -7.29 5.00
N LEU A 30 -7.56 -7.63 6.09
CA LEU A 30 -7.30 -9.02 6.47
C LEU A 30 -8.60 -9.79 6.72
N LYS A 31 -9.58 -9.15 7.36
CA LYS A 31 -10.94 -9.69 7.53
C LYS A 31 -11.61 -9.99 6.18
N ALA A 32 -11.58 -9.03 5.27
CA ALA A 32 -12.17 -9.19 3.93
C ALA A 32 -11.50 -10.32 3.12
N LEU A 33 -10.19 -10.52 3.32
CA LEU A 33 -9.41 -11.60 2.71
C LEU A 33 -9.61 -12.96 3.40
N GLY A 34 -10.34 -13.03 4.52
CA GLY A 34 -10.54 -14.27 5.29
C GLY A 34 -9.26 -14.78 5.97
N LEU A 35 -8.29 -13.90 6.22
CA LEU A 35 -7.03 -14.27 6.86
C LEU A 35 -7.13 -14.18 8.38
N ASP A 36 -6.62 -15.19 9.08
CA ASP A 36 -6.50 -15.16 10.53
C ASP A 36 -5.45 -14.14 10.96
N TYR A 37 -5.77 -13.38 12.01
CA TYR A 37 -4.85 -12.36 12.52
C TYR A 37 -4.98 -12.18 14.03
N VAL A 38 -3.96 -11.57 14.63
CA VAL A 38 -3.94 -11.05 16.01
C VAL A 38 -3.33 -9.66 16.02
N VAL A 39 -3.92 -8.76 16.80
CA VAL A 39 -3.47 -7.38 16.93
C VAL A 39 -2.67 -7.20 18.20
N LEU A 40 -1.53 -6.53 18.12
CA LEU A 40 -0.71 -6.14 19.26
C LEU A 40 -0.71 -4.62 19.39
N VAL A 41 -1.15 -4.11 20.55
CA VAL A 41 -1.25 -2.68 20.82
C VAL A 41 -0.27 -2.25 21.91
N ARG A 42 0.29 -1.04 21.80
CA ARG A 42 1.16 -0.45 22.84
C ARG A 42 0.36 -0.06 24.08
N ASP A 43 -0.80 0.54 23.87
CA ASP A 43 -1.68 1.00 24.94
C ASP A 43 -2.74 -0.06 25.26
N ALA A 44 -2.64 -0.59 26.47
CA ALA A 44 -3.59 -1.62 26.94
C ALA A 44 -5.02 -1.08 27.09
N SER A 45 -5.22 0.24 27.18
CA SER A 45 -6.56 0.85 27.26
C SER A 45 -7.41 0.57 26.01
N GLN A 46 -6.78 0.27 24.87
CA GLN A 46 -7.47 -0.08 23.62
C GLN A 46 -8.08 -1.50 23.63
N LEU A 47 -7.63 -2.38 24.55
CA LEU A 47 -7.99 -3.79 24.50
C LEU A 47 -9.47 -4.08 24.68
N ASP A 48 -10.14 -3.32 25.53
CA ASP A 48 -11.56 -3.56 25.80
C ASP A 48 -12.43 -3.17 24.61
N ALA A 49 -12.14 -2.06 23.96
CA ALA A 49 -12.81 -1.65 22.72
C ALA A 49 -12.59 -2.72 21.59
N LEU A 50 -11.35 -3.16 21.41
CA LEU A 50 -11.03 -4.19 20.41
C LEU A 50 -11.75 -5.52 20.66
N ARG A 51 -11.89 -5.91 21.93
CA ARG A 51 -12.64 -7.12 22.31
C ARG A 51 -14.12 -6.99 22.02
N LEU A 52 -14.71 -5.82 22.30
CA LEU A 52 -16.13 -5.57 21.96
C LEU A 52 -16.37 -5.66 20.46
N ASP A 53 -15.42 -5.23 19.65
CA ASP A 53 -15.46 -5.33 18.17
C ASP A 53 -15.11 -6.74 17.66
N GLY A 54 -14.88 -7.70 18.55
CA GLY A 54 -14.51 -9.07 18.20
C GLY A 54 -13.11 -9.23 17.62
N ILE A 55 -12.24 -8.25 17.80
CA ILE A 55 -10.86 -8.26 17.29
C ILE A 55 -9.95 -8.95 18.30
N PRO A 56 -9.26 -10.03 17.92
CA PRO A 56 -8.30 -10.68 18.79
C PRO A 56 -7.10 -9.78 19.03
N ALA A 57 -6.98 -9.26 20.26
CA ALA A 57 -5.93 -8.29 20.59
C ALA A 57 -5.20 -8.63 21.89
N MET A 58 -3.92 -8.23 21.96
CA MET A 58 -3.06 -8.36 23.12
C MET A 58 -2.24 -7.08 23.31
N SER A 59 -1.81 -6.81 24.55
CA SER A 59 -0.89 -5.72 24.83
C SER A 59 0.55 -6.08 24.48
N SER A 60 1.27 -5.12 23.92
CA SER A 60 2.69 -5.22 23.59
C SER A 60 3.40 -3.91 23.98
N PRO A 61 3.67 -3.68 25.27
CA PRO A 61 4.49 -2.55 25.68
C PRO A 61 5.86 -2.58 24.96
N VAL A 62 6.44 -1.42 24.69
CA VAL A 62 7.72 -1.30 23.94
C VAL A 62 8.79 -2.19 24.55
N THR A 63 8.92 -2.17 25.88
CA THR A 63 9.91 -2.98 26.62
C THR A 63 9.69 -4.49 26.56
N HIS A 64 8.53 -4.94 26.10
CA HIS A 64 8.12 -6.35 26.07
C HIS A 64 7.73 -6.82 24.65
N THR A 65 8.18 -6.12 23.60
CA THR A 65 7.87 -6.45 22.21
C THR A 65 8.26 -7.90 21.85
N TYR A 66 9.42 -8.34 22.29
CA TYR A 66 9.91 -9.71 22.06
C TYR A 66 8.95 -10.75 22.65
N GLU A 67 8.58 -10.58 23.92
CA GLU A 67 7.70 -11.53 24.61
C GLU A 67 6.28 -11.49 24.07
N ALA A 68 5.78 -10.31 23.68
CA ALA A 68 4.47 -10.17 23.06
C ALA A 68 4.38 -10.89 21.71
N LEU A 69 5.40 -10.80 20.87
CA LEU A 69 5.50 -11.54 19.61
C LEU A 69 5.52 -13.06 19.84
N ARG A 70 6.26 -13.55 20.84
CA ARG A 70 6.21 -14.96 21.23
C ARG A 70 4.81 -15.40 21.65
N GLN A 71 4.16 -14.62 22.50
CA GLN A 71 2.79 -14.90 22.95
C GLN A 71 1.77 -14.82 21.81
N ALA A 72 2.06 -14.02 20.78
CA ALA A 72 1.29 -13.95 19.54
C ALA A 72 1.57 -15.11 18.58
N GLY A 73 2.43 -16.05 18.93
CA GLY A 73 2.69 -17.27 18.15
C GLY A 73 3.50 -17.01 16.88
N ILE A 74 4.48 -16.10 16.94
CA ILE A 74 5.30 -15.70 15.79
C ILE A 74 5.99 -16.88 15.09
N GLU A 75 6.32 -17.95 15.82
CA GLU A 75 6.94 -19.16 15.26
C GLU A 75 6.06 -19.87 14.22
N LYS A 76 4.74 -19.63 14.27
CA LYS A 76 3.74 -20.21 13.38
C LYS A 76 3.05 -19.17 12.50
N ALA A 77 3.37 -17.90 12.68
CA ALA A 77 2.81 -16.81 11.89
C ALA A 77 3.37 -16.80 10.47
N SER A 78 2.55 -16.41 9.50
CA SER A 78 2.96 -16.22 8.10
C SER A 78 3.60 -14.86 7.89
N ALA A 79 3.14 -13.83 8.61
CA ALA A 79 3.64 -12.48 8.46
C ALA A 79 3.50 -11.66 9.74
N VAL A 80 4.31 -10.63 9.85
CA VAL A 80 4.19 -9.52 10.80
C VAL A 80 4.04 -8.23 10.01
N ILE A 81 3.00 -7.44 10.32
CA ILE A 81 2.79 -6.11 9.74
C ILE A 81 2.95 -5.11 10.88
N THR A 82 3.86 -4.14 10.75
CA THR A 82 4.03 -3.09 11.75
C THR A 82 3.60 -1.74 11.19
N THR A 83 2.74 -1.04 11.95
CA THR A 83 2.03 0.18 11.55
C THR A 83 2.10 1.27 12.61
N PHE A 84 3.13 1.27 13.44
CA PHE A 84 3.31 2.31 14.45
C PHE A 84 3.66 3.66 13.81
N ASP A 85 3.26 4.74 14.47
CA ASP A 85 3.60 6.10 14.06
C ASP A 85 5.10 6.41 14.32
N ASP A 86 5.71 5.72 15.27
CA ASP A 86 7.13 5.84 15.61
C ASP A 86 7.97 4.81 14.84
N ASP A 87 8.95 5.28 14.08
CA ASP A 87 9.82 4.41 13.29
C ASP A 87 10.76 3.56 14.14
N GLY A 88 11.14 4.03 15.33
CA GLY A 88 11.90 3.23 16.30
C GLY A 88 11.11 2.01 16.76
N ASP A 89 9.81 2.16 17.01
CA ASP A 89 8.91 1.04 17.33
C ASP A 89 8.78 0.05 16.18
N ASN A 90 8.72 0.55 14.94
CA ASN A 90 8.69 -0.30 13.75
C ASN A 90 10.01 -1.07 13.60
N LEU A 91 11.16 -0.41 13.70
CA LEU A 91 12.48 -1.05 13.64
C LEU A 91 12.67 -2.09 14.74
N LEU A 92 12.29 -1.78 15.98
CA LEU A 92 12.34 -2.72 17.10
C LEU A 92 11.49 -3.96 16.83
N THR A 93 10.32 -3.77 16.22
CA THR A 93 9.43 -4.89 15.83
C THR A 93 10.09 -5.76 14.77
N ILE A 94 10.68 -5.18 13.71
CA ILE A 94 11.39 -5.92 12.66
C ILE A 94 12.49 -6.79 13.26
N LEU A 95 13.37 -6.19 14.06
CA LEU A 95 14.51 -6.89 14.69
C LEU A 95 14.05 -8.06 15.56
N ASN A 96 13.04 -7.85 16.41
CA ASN A 96 12.53 -8.90 17.28
C ASN A 96 11.79 -9.99 16.49
N ALA A 97 11.04 -9.64 15.46
CA ALA A 97 10.35 -10.59 14.60
C ALA A 97 11.36 -11.52 13.90
N LYS A 98 12.36 -10.96 13.26
CA LYS A 98 13.40 -11.75 12.56
C LYS A 98 14.28 -12.56 13.50
N ARG A 99 14.52 -12.06 14.71
CA ARG A 99 15.24 -12.83 15.75
C ARG A 99 14.46 -14.06 16.21
N LEU A 100 13.13 -13.93 16.36
CA LEU A 100 12.26 -15.03 16.82
C LEU A 100 11.93 -16.03 15.71
N ASN A 101 11.69 -15.52 14.50
CA ASN A 101 11.40 -16.33 13.32
C ASN A 101 12.08 -15.70 12.09
N PRO A 102 13.28 -16.14 11.71
CA PRO A 102 13.99 -15.60 10.55
C PRO A 102 13.23 -15.74 9.23
N SER A 103 12.32 -16.70 9.13
CA SER A 103 11.54 -16.96 7.91
C SER A 103 10.21 -16.21 7.85
N VAL A 104 9.77 -15.56 8.95
CA VAL A 104 8.51 -14.80 8.93
C VAL A 104 8.63 -13.60 7.99
N ARG A 105 7.60 -13.37 7.19
CA ARG A 105 7.55 -12.20 6.32
C ARG A 105 7.25 -10.95 7.15
N VAL A 106 8.09 -9.93 7.04
CA VAL A 106 7.91 -8.68 7.77
C VAL A 106 7.60 -7.55 6.81
N ILE A 107 6.43 -6.94 6.99
CA ILE A 107 5.97 -5.76 6.25
C ILE A 107 5.96 -4.59 7.23
N SER A 108 6.67 -3.52 6.92
CA SER A 108 6.80 -2.36 7.79
C SER A 108 6.42 -1.07 7.10
N VAL A 109 5.73 -0.21 7.81
CA VAL A 109 5.72 1.21 7.46
C VAL A 109 6.97 1.88 7.99
N VAL A 110 7.40 2.92 7.30
CA VAL A 110 8.46 3.85 7.71
C VAL A 110 7.97 5.24 7.34
N ASN A 111 8.07 6.18 8.27
CA ASN A 111 7.61 7.55 8.04
C ASN A 111 8.75 8.43 7.50
N ASP A 112 9.99 8.13 7.87
CA ASP A 112 11.18 8.80 7.37
C ASP A 112 11.85 7.97 6.26
N ARG A 113 11.98 8.57 5.08
CA ARG A 113 12.63 7.94 3.91
C ARG A 113 14.07 7.49 4.20
N GLU A 114 14.80 8.19 5.04
CA GLU A 114 16.19 7.85 5.40
C GLU A 114 16.28 6.51 6.15
N LEU A 115 15.20 6.09 6.80
CA LEU A 115 15.15 4.83 7.55
C LEU A 115 14.77 3.60 6.71
N VAL A 116 14.39 3.77 5.43
CA VAL A 116 13.97 2.66 4.55
C VAL A 116 15.06 1.60 4.42
N ASP A 117 16.29 2.00 4.15
CA ASP A 117 17.40 1.06 4.00
C ASP A 117 17.79 0.43 5.35
N GLY A 118 17.64 1.17 6.45
CA GLY A 118 17.78 0.65 7.81
C GLY A 118 16.74 -0.44 8.12
N ALA A 119 15.49 -0.21 7.77
CA ALA A 119 14.42 -1.19 7.96
C ALA A 119 14.63 -2.47 7.13
N ARG A 120 15.09 -2.33 5.87
CA ARG A 120 15.44 -3.47 5.02
C ARG A 120 16.64 -4.24 5.59
N THR A 121 17.67 -3.55 6.03
CA THR A 121 18.86 -4.16 6.66
C THR A 121 18.46 -4.87 7.95
N ALA A 122 17.52 -4.34 8.73
CA ALA A 122 16.97 -4.98 9.92
C ALA A 122 16.13 -6.23 9.61
N GLY A 123 15.77 -6.45 8.33
CA GLY A 123 15.08 -7.64 7.86
C GLY A 123 13.64 -7.44 7.39
N ALA A 124 13.20 -6.20 7.16
CA ALA A 124 11.89 -5.98 6.54
C ALA A 124 11.90 -6.48 5.09
N ASP A 125 10.95 -7.35 4.75
CA ASP A 125 10.78 -7.88 3.39
C ASP A 125 10.06 -6.86 2.49
N VAL A 126 9.20 -6.03 3.09
CA VAL A 126 8.49 -4.93 2.44
C VAL A 126 8.54 -3.71 3.34
N THR A 127 8.90 -2.57 2.77
CA THR A 127 8.90 -1.27 3.46
C THR A 127 8.09 -0.27 2.66
N LEU A 128 7.14 0.38 3.30
CA LEU A 128 6.23 1.35 2.69
C LEU A 128 6.32 2.69 3.43
N ILE A 129 6.24 3.80 2.67
CA ILE A 129 6.14 5.16 3.20
C ILE A 129 4.73 5.67 2.89
N PRO A 130 3.76 5.51 3.82
CA PRO A 130 2.34 5.81 3.54
C PRO A 130 2.11 7.26 3.13
N ASN A 131 2.74 8.21 3.82
CA ASN A 131 2.56 9.64 3.55
C ASN A 131 3.08 10.05 2.17
N GLU A 132 4.15 9.43 1.70
CA GLU A 132 4.65 9.67 0.34
C GLU A 132 3.65 9.16 -0.70
N LEU A 133 3.10 7.95 -0.48
CA LEU A 133 2.10 7.37 -1.36
C LEU A 133 0.85 8.24 -1.45
N ILE A 134 0.32 8.63 -0.31
CA ILE A 134 -0.89 9.47 -0.23
C ILE A 134 -0.60 10.85 -0.82
N GLY A 135 0.55 11.46 -0.50
CA GLY A 135 0.96 12.76 -1.04
C GLY A 135 1.04 12.74 -2.57
N ASN A 136 1.62 11.69 -3.14
CA ASN A 136 1.67 11.51 -4.59
C ASN A 136 0.28 11.39 -5.22
N VAL A 137 -0.61 10.59 -4.61
CA VAL A 137 -2.00 10.45 -5.07
C VAL A 137 -2.73 11.80 -5.03
N LEU A 138 -2.61 12.54 -3.94
CA LEU A 138 -3.24 13.86 -3.80
C LEU A 138 -2.73 14.86 -4.83
N ALA A 139 -1.41 14.89 -5.06
CA ALA A 139 -0.82 15.75 -6.06
C ALA A 139 -1.30 15.40 -7.49
N LEU A 140 -1.33 14.10 -7.83
CA LEU A 140 -1.80 13.63 -9.13
C LEU A 140 -3.28 13.94 -9.34
N SER A 141 -4.11 13.89 -8.30
CA SER A 141 -5.54 14.21 -8.36
C SER A 141 -5.81 15.67 -8.74
N THR A 142 -4.82 16.56 -8.67
CA THR A 142 -4.96 17.96 -9.16
C THR A 142 -4.90 18.07 -10.67
N ILE A 143 -4.33 17.08 -11.35
CA ILE A 143 -4.04 17.10 -12.79
C ILE A 143 -4.60 15.90 -13.56
N SER A 144 -5.12 14.92 -12.86
CA SER A 144 -5.76 13.72 -13.41
C SER A 144 -7.25 13.73 -13.06
N ASP A 145 -8.09 13.25 -13.97
CA ASP A 145 -9.53 13.11 -13.71
C ASP A 145 -9.81 12.03 -12.64
N GLU A 146 -9.01 10.97 -12.64
CA GLU A 146 -9.08 9.90 -11.66
C GLU A 146 -7.68 9.30 -11.40
N VAL A 147 -7.39 8.98 -10.15
CA VAL A 147 -6.23 8.16 -9.77
C VAL A 147 -6.75 6.82 -9.28
N GLU A 148 -6.60 5.79 -10.11
CA GLU A 148 -7.20 4.47 -9.87
C GLU A 148 -6.35 3.55 -9.00
N GLY A 149 -5.06 3.84 -8.85
CA GLY A 149 -4.18 3.01 -8.06
C GLY A 149 -2.73 3.47 -8.03
N VAL A 150 -2.00 2.90 -7.10
CA VAL A 150 -0.56 3.12 -6.94
C VAL A 150 0.14 1.78 -6.96
N PHE A 151 1.07 1.59 -7.89
CA PHE A 151 1.91 0.40 -7.96
C PHE A 151 3.25 0.67 -7.26
N LEU A 152 3.60 -0.21 -6.34
CA LEU A 152 4.85 -0.18 -5.62
C LEU A 152 5.69 -1.36 -6.05
N SER A 153 6.77 -1.09 -6.71
CA SER A 153 7.78 -2.08 -7.04
C SER A 153 9.15 -1.44 -6.93
N ALA A 154 10.09 -2.13 -6.29
CA ALA A 154 11.49 -1.72 -6.24
C ALA A 154 12.09 -1.57 -7.66
N GLU A 155 11.60 -2.36 -8.62
CA GLU A 155 12.04 -2.38 -10.01
C GLU A 155 11.37 -1.28 -10.85
N LEU A 156 10.10 -0.95 -10.57
CA LEU A 156 9.31 0.00 -11.37
C LEU A 156 9.41 1.44 -10.87
N LYS A 157 10.15 1.70 -9.78
CA LYS A 157 10.07 2.95 -9.03
C LYS A 157 8.60 3.26 -8.67
N SER A 158 8.28 4.37 -8.07
CA SER A 158 6.88 4.69 -7.76
C SER A 158 6.13 5.06 -9.04
N ARG A 159 5.37 4.11 -9.61
CA ARG A 159 4.44 4.36 -10.71
C ARG A 159 3.00 4.37 -10.24
N HIS A 160 2.18 5.14 -10.93
CA HIS A 160 0.78 5.32 -10.60
C HIS A 160 -0.08 4.94 -11.79
N VAL A 161 -1.27 4.44 -11.52
CA VAL A 161 -2.32 4.35 -12.56
C VAL A 161 -3.17 5.60 -12.44
N ALA A 162 -3.24 6.35 -13.50
CA ALA A 162 -4.03 7.57 -13.59
C ALA A 162 -4.88 7.56 -14.85
N ALA A 163 -6.04 8.18 -14.78
CA ALA A 163 -6.93 8.36 -15.91
C ALA A 163 -6.91 9.81 -16.41
N PHE A 164 -6.91 9.99 -17.71
CA PHE A 164 -6.92 11.29 -18.37
C PHE A 164 -7.96 11.34 -19.47
N LEU A 165 -8.66 12.46 -19.52
CA LEU A 165 -9.62 12.74 -20.59
C LEU A 165 -8.84 13.17 -21.85
N VAL A 166 -9.17 12.58 -22.99
CA VAL A 166 -8.65 13.01 -24.29
C VAL A 166 -9.40 14.26 -24.75
N GLU A 167 -8.72 15.39 -24.81
CA GLU A 167 -9.31 16.68 -25.20
C GLU A 167 -9.01 17.07 -26.64
N LYS A 168 -7.91 16.57 -27.22
CA LYS A 168 -7.52 16.80 -28.61
C LYS A 168 -8.11 15.75 -29.55
N GLU A 169 -8.36 16.15 -30.77
CA GLU A 169 -8.74 15.26 -31.89
C GLU A 169 -7.50 14.84 -32.70
N GLY A 170 -7.63 13.75 -33.45
CA GLY A 170 -6.60 13.27 -34.38
C GLY A 170 -5.40 12.60 -33.72
N ILE A 171 -5.50 12.22 -32.43
CA ILE A 171 -4.48 11.47 -31.71
C ILE A 171 -4.69 9.99 -31.97
N LYS A 172 -3.61 9.27 -32.27
CA LYS A 172 -3.63 7.82 -32.37
C LYS A 172 -2.97 7.19 -31.15
N TYR A 173 -3.32 5.95 -30.85
CA TYR A 173 -2.69 5.17 -29.81
C TYR A 173 -1.15 5.11 -29.98
N SER A 174 -0.67 4.98 -31.21
CA SER A 174 0.76 5.02 -31.56
C SER A 174 1.48 6.29 -31.10
N ASP A 175 0.76 7.42 -30.96
CA ASP A 175 1.35 8.68 -30.57
C ASP A 175 1.62 8.79 -29.05
N VAL A 176 0.99 7.94 -28.25
CA VAL A 176 1.03 8.00 -26.77
C VAL A 176 1.65 6.75 -26.14
N LYS A 177 1.60 5.59 -26.79
CA LYS A 177 2.10 4.31 -26.24
C LYS A 177 3.58 4.32 -25.86
N GLY A 178 4.38 5.17 -26.50
CA GLY A 178 5.81 5.32 -26.22
C GLY A 178 6.12 6.25 -25.04
N ILE A 179 5.14 7.01 -24.57
CA ILE A 179 5.31 7.94 -23.44
C ILE A 179 4.99 7.23 -22.13
N CYS A 180 3.82 6.63 -22.04
CA CYS A 180 3.38 5.84 -20.89
C CYS A 180 2.74 4.53 -21.36
N PRO A 181 2.92 3.41 -20.63
CA PRO A 181 2.12 2.22 -20.85
C PRO A 181 0.64 2.53 -20.67
N VAL A 182 -0.14 2.35 -21.74
CA VAL A 182 -1.60 2.47 -21.70
C VAL A 182 -2.18 1.12 -21.30
N LEU A 183 -3.04 1.12 -20.28
CA LEU A 183 -3.66 -0.10 -19.76
C LEU A 183 -4.94 -0.44 -20.52
N PHE A 184 -5.80 0.56 -20.70
CA PHE A 184 -7.04 0.47 -21.46
C PHE A 184 -7.59 1.87 -21.76
N VAL A 185 -8.58 1.93 -22.64
CA VAL A 185 -9.34 3.13 -22.95
C VAL A 185 -10.80 2.89 -22.60
N LYS A 186 -11.41 3.80 -21.86
CA LYS A 186 -12.86 3.82 -21.62
C LYS A 186 -13.50 4.84 -22.57
N ARG A 187 -14.39 4.37 -23.44
CA ARG A 187 -15.19 5.18 -24.34
C ARG A 187 -16.66 4.99 -23.99
N GLU A 188 -17.28 6.02 -23.46
CA GLU A 188 -18.63 5.93 -22.88
C GLU A 188 -18.65 4.82 -21.80
N ASP A 189 -19.45 3.79 -21.99
CA ASP A 189 -19.54 2.64 -21.08
C ASP A 189 -18.72 1.42 -21.53
N GLN A 190 -17.99 1.54 -22.64
CA GLN A 190 -17.20 0.45 -23.19
C GLN A 190 -15.73 0.54 -22.77
N ILE A 191 -15.15 -0.55 -22.27
CA ILE A 191 -13.73 -0.67 -21.99
C ILE A 191 -13.04 -1.38 -23.14
N ILE A 192 -11.99 -0.76 -23.69
CA ILE A 192 -11.22 -1.23 -24.84
C ILE A 192 -9.83 -1.60 -24.33
N TYR A 193 -9.52 -2.89 -24.34
CA TYR A 193 -8.21 -3.43 -23.92
C TYR A 193 -7.29 -3.68 -25.13
N ASP A 194 -7.87 -4.06 -26.28
CA ASP A 194 -7.11 -4.35 -27.50
C ASP A 194 -6.83 -3.03 -28.22
N LEU A 195 -5.64 -2.47 -27.95
CA LEU A 195 -5.21 -1.18 -28.46
C LEU A 195 -4.25 -1.38 -29.63
N GLU A 196 -4.70 -1.05 -30.84
CA GLU A 196 -3.90 -1.12 -32.07
C GLU A 196 -3.26 0.25 -32.40
N ASP A 197 -2.09 0.23 -33.01
CA ASP A 197 -1.33 1.44 -33.34
C ASP A 197 -2.12 2.48 -34.16
N GLY A 198 -3.00 2.03 -35.04
CA GLY A 198 -3.87 2.85 -35.84
C GLY A 198 -5.14 3.34 -35.16
N MET A 199 -5.42 2.88 -33.94
CA MET A 199 -6.62 3.24 -33.19
C MET A 199 -6.62 4.74 -32.91
N GLU A 200 -7.70 5.42 -33.30
CA GLU A 200 -7.93 6.82 -32.99
C GLU A 200 -8.51 6.97 -31.60
N LEU A 201 -7.85 7.81 -30.79
CA LEU A 201 -8.32 8.24 -29.48
C LEU A 201 -9.26 9.43 -29.72
N LYS A 202 -10.53 9.25 -29.38
CA LYS A 202 -11.56 10.26 -29.61
C LYS A 202 -11.63 11.24 -28.43
N ARG A 203 -11.99 12.47 -28.73
CA ARG A 203 -12.30 13.44 -27.68
C ARG A 203 -13.40 12.90 -26.76
N GLY A 204 -13.16 12.94 -25.46
CA GLY A 204 -14.06 12.37 -24.46
C GLY A 204 -13.70 10.93 -24.04
N ASP A 205 -12.76 10.27 -24.74
CA ASP A 205 -12.21 9.00 -24.25
C ASP A 205 -11.46 9.24 -22.94
N LYS A 206 -11.63 8.33 -21.97
CA LYS A 206 -10.82 8.30 -20.76
C LYS A 206 -9.74 7.23 -20.92
N ILE A 207 -8.48 7.66 -20.93
CA ILE A 207 -7.33 6.80 -21.14
C ILE A 207 -6.63 6.50 -19.82
N TYR A 208 -6.48 5.24 -19.48
CA TYR A 208 -5.86 4.76 -18.25
C TYR A 208 -4.42 4.34 -18.52
N VAL A 209 -3.48 4.98 -17.82
CA VAL A 209 -2.04 4.80 -18.06
C VAL A 209 -1.30 4.49 -16.76
N MET A 210 -0.21 3.74 -16.88
CA MET A 210 0.77 3.61 -15.81
C MET A 210 1.87 4.64 -16.03
N THR A 211 2.01 5.62 -15.14
CA THR A 211 2.90 6.76 -15.32
C THR A 211 3.74 7.06 -14.07
N ASP A 212 4.83 7.76 -14.28
CA ASP A 212 5.62 8.44 -13.26
C ASP A 212 5.55 9.96 -13.48
N HIS A 213 6.18 10.75 -12.61
CA HIS A 213 6.11 12.20 -12.69
C HIS A 213 6.73 12.78 -13.99
N GLU A 214 7.77 12.14 -14.52
CA GLU A 214 8.46 12.64 -15.72
C GLU A 214 7.61 12.40 -16.97
N SER A 215 7.07 11.20 -17.09
CA SER A 215 6.24 10.78 -18.24
C SER A 215 4.88 11.47 -18.25
N LEU A 216 4.37 11.83 -17.07
CA LEU A 216 3.04 12.42 -16.89
C LEU A 216 2.87 13.73 -17.66
N ILE A 217 3.84 14.62 -17.55
CA ILE A 217 3.79 15.96 -18.20
C ILE A 217 3.75 15.79 -19.72
N ALA A 218 4.66 14.99 -20.27
CA ALA A 218 4.73 14.74 -21.71
C ALA A 218 3.45 14.07 -22.24
N PHE A 219 2.86 13.15 -21.44
CA PHE A 219 1.62 12.49 -21.79
C PHE A 219 0.45 13.49 -21.85
N ARG A 220 0.31 14.35 -20.82
CA ARG A 220 -0.76 15.37 -20.79
C ARG A 220 -0.65 16.39 -21.93
N GLU A 221 0.53 16.86 -22.24
CA GLU A 221 0.75 17.76 -23.37
C GLU A 221 0.28 17.13 -24.69
N LYS A 222 0.51 15.84 -24.85
CA LYS A 222 0.12 15.10 -26.05
C LYS A 222 -1.40 15.01 -26.21
N ILE A 223 -2.14 14.65 -25.13
CA ILE A 223 -3.58 14.41 -25.19
C ILE A 223 -4.45 15.68 -25.00
N GLY A 224 -3.86 16.80 -24.60
CA GLY A 224 -4.56 18.10 -24.56
C GLY A 224 -4.79 18.72 -23.20
N GLY A 225 -4.29 18.16 -22.10
CA GLY A 225 -4.65 18.52 -20.74
C GLY A 225 -3.75 19.49 -19.99
N LEU A 226 -3.06 20.44 -20.62
CA LEU A 226 -2.38 21.53 -19.91
C LEU A 226 -2.66 22.86 -20.60
N ASN A 227 -3.73 23.53 -20.22
CA ASN A 227 -3.68 24.97 -20.17
C ASN A 227 -2.83 25.35 -18.94
N ALA A 228 -1.54 25.58 -19.15
CA ALA A 228 -0.78 26.38 -18.23
C ALA A 228 -1.49 27.73 -18.17
N SER A 229 -2.22 27.96 -17.09
CA SER A 229 -2.66 29.31 -16.74
C SER A 229 -1.40 30.16 -16.65
N LYS A 230 -1.31 31.11 -17.59
CA LYS A 230 -0.37 32.21 -17.53
C LYS A 230 -0.57 33.00 -16.25
#